data_e4f523364d3cdc8563ba366b8a5b9b03
#
_entry.id   e4f523364d3cdc8563ba366b8a5b9b03
#
_cell.length_a   1.000
_cell.length_b   1.000
_cell.length_c   1.000
_cell.angle_alpha   90.00
_cell.angle_beta   90.00
_cell.angle_gamma   90.00
#
_symmetry.space_group_name_H-M   'P 1'
#
loop_
_entity.id
_entity.type
_entity.pdbx_description
1 polymer ?
#
loop_
_entity_poly.entity_id
_entity_poly.type
_entity_poly.pdbx_seq_one_letter_code
_entity_poly.pdbx_strand_id
1 'polypeptide(L)'
;MVLQLGKLETEDIIATGKALQALAYVDPNRIGIMGWSYGGFMASLAITKGADIFKMAIAVAPVTNWRYYDNIYTERFMRTPAENEAGYDGNSPINFVDKMKGKFFLIHGSADDNVHYQNSMEMINALVKANKQFDLFIYPDRNHGIYGGNTRNHLFTMMFDYVLKNL
;
A
#
# COMPACT_ATOMS: atom_id res chain seq x y z
N MET A 1 0.60 20.08 -2.05
CA MET A 1 -0.10 18.84 -1.72
C MET A 1 -1.40 19.03 -0.93
N VAL A 2 -1.92 20.20 -0.85
CA VAL A 2 -3.20 20.42 -0.15
C VAL A 2 -4.31 19.73 -0.93
N LEU A 3 -5.17 18.99 -0.24
CA LEU A 3 -6.37 18.29 -0.74
C LEU A 3 -6.14 17.06 -1.65
N GLN A 4 -4.91 16.60 -1.86
CA GLN A 4 -4.60 15.52 -2.81
C GLN A 4 -3.48 14.59 -2.30
N LEU A 5 -3.58 14.10 -1.04
CA LEU A 5 -2.64 13.11 -0.52
C LEU A 5 -2.53 11.90 -1.45
N GLY A 6 -1.32 11.51 -1.76
CA GLY A 6 -1.00 10.38 -2.63
C GLY A 6 -0.89 10.72 -4.12
N LYS A 7 -1.27 11.92 -4.59
CA LYS A 7 -1.18 12.23 -6.01
C LYS A 7 0.26 12.48 -6.46
N LEU A 8 0.87 13.56 -6.00
CA LEU A 8 2.23 13.93 -6.39
C LEU A 8 3.25 12.88 -5.93
N GLU A 9 3.07 12.36 -4.72
CA GLU A 9 3.93 11.30 -4.19
C GLU A 9 3.91 10.05 -5.08
N THR A 10 2.75 9.67 -5.61
CA THR A 10 2.66 8.54 -6.55
C THR A 10 3.35 8.86 -7.87
N GLU A 11 3.17 10.08 -8.39
CA GLU A 11 3.85 10.55 -9.61
C GLU A 11 5.37 10.51 -9.44
N ASP A 12 5.88 10.98 -8.29
CA ASP A 12 7.31 10.97 -7.95
C ASP A 12 7.87 9.54 -7.80
N ILE A 13 7.12 8.66 -7.14
CA ILE A 13 7.51 7.24 -7.01
C ILE A 13 7.55 6.56 -8.38
N ILE A 14 6.58 6.82 -9.25
CA ILE A 14 6.56 6.30 -10.61
C ILE A 14 7.74 6.86 -11.42
N ALA A 15 8.03 8.15 -11.31
CA ALA A 15 9.17 8.78 -11.98
C ALA A 15 10.50 8.19 -11.48
N THR A 16 10.62 7.96 -10.16
CA THR A 16 11.78 7.30 -9.56
C THR A 16 11.94 5.86 -10.09
N GLY A 17 10.86 5.10 -10.16
CA GLY A 17 10.88 3.75 -10.73
C GLY A 17 11.34 3.74 -12.19
N LYS A 18 10.89 4.69 -13.02
CA LYS A 18 11.37 4.87 -14.40
C LYS A 18 12.85 5.22 -14.47
N ALA A 19 13.32 6.09 -13.58
CA ALA A 19 14.73 6.43 -13.51
C ALA A 19 15.59 5.22 -13.13
N LEU A 20 15.13 4.39 -12.19
CA LEU A 20 15.80 3.13 -11.84
C LEU A 20 15.88 2.16 -13.02
N GLN A 21 14.80 2.02 -13.81
CA GLN A 21 14.79 1.16 -14.99
C GLN A 21 15.85 1.55 -16.03
N ALA A 22 16.25 2.81 -16.07
CA ALA A 22 17.26 3.33 -17.00
C ALA A 22 18.71 3.04 -16.56
N LEU A 23 18.94 2.56 -15.33
CA LEU A 23 20.27 2.29 -14.81
C LEU A 23 20.79 0.93 -15.32
N ALA A 24 21.99 0.89 -15.85
CA ALA A 24 22.58 -0.29 -16.47
C ALA A 24 22.76 -1.50 -15.52
N TYR A 25 22.77 -1.27 -14.21
CA TYR A 25 22.91 -2.32 -13.19
C TYR A 25 21.57 -2.73 -12.54
N VAL A 26 20.44 -2.19 -13.02
CA VAL A 26 19.11 -2.54 -12.56
C VAL A 26 18.40 -3.40 -13.60
N ASP A 27 17.84 -4.52 -13.16
CA ASP A 27 16.92 -5.29 -14.01
C ASP A 27 15.56 -4.57 -14.04
N PRO A 28 15.14 -4.00 -15.18
CA PRO A 28 13.90 -3.24 -15.29
C PRO A 28 12.64 -4.08 -15.06
N ASN A 29 12.76 -5.40 -15.09
CA ASN A 29 11.65 -6.33 -14.84
C ASN A 29 11.58 -6.83 -13.39
N ARG A 30 12.50 -6.39 -12.53
CA ARG A 30 12.61 -6.83 -11.13
C ARG A 30 12.62 -5.65 -10.16
N ILE A 31 11.71 -4.72 -10.34
CA ILE A 31 11.52 -3.58 -9.44
C ILE A 31 10.30 -3.82 -8.57
N GLY A 32 10.52 -3.91 -7.27
CA GLY A 32 9.48 -4.00 -6.25
C GLY A 32 9.44 -2.76 -5.38
N ILE A 33 8.38 -2.63 -4.61
CA ILE A 33 8.20 -1.58 -3.61
C ILE A 33 7.65 -2.17 -2.31
N MET A 34 8.10 -1.66 -1.18
CA MET A 34 7.50 -1.99 0.10
C MET A 34 7.26 -0.75 0.93
N GLY A 35 6.25 -0.80 1.77
CA GLY A 35 5.99 0.28 2.70
C GLY A 35 5.07 -0.11 3.83
N TRP A 36 5.16 0.66 4.92
CA TRP A 36 4.38 0.49 6.13
C TRP A 36 3.53 1.73 6.37
N SER A 37 2.26 1.58 6.81
CA SER A 37 1.38 2.69 7.14
C SER A 37 1.14 3.60 5.92
N TYR A 38 1.55 4.87 5.99
CA TYR A 38 1.58 5.77 4.83
C TYR A 38 2.42 5.18 3.67
N GLY A 39 3.56 4.54 4.00
CA GLY A 39 4.36 3.84 3.00
C GLY A 39 3.61 2.65 2.36
N GLY A 40 2.77 1.96 3.12
CA GLY A 40 1.87 0.91 2.63
C GLY A 40 0.80 1.46 1.68
N PHE A 41 0.25 2.64 1.97
CA PHE A 41 -0.62 3.38 1.06
C PHE A 41 0.10 3.70 -0.26
N MET A 42 1.35 4.19 -0.18
CA MET A 42 2.16 4.48 -1.36
C MET A 42 2.53 3.24 -2.16
N ALA A 43 2.87 2.13 -1.49
CA ALA A 43 3.14 0.84 -2.15
C ALA A 43 1.89 0.32 -2.88
N SER A 44 0.71 0.47 -2.29
CA SER A 44 -0.57 0.10 -2.90
C SER A 44 -0.91 0.96 -4.12
N LEU A 45 -0.63 2.26 -4.07
CA LEU A 45 -0.78 3.15 -5.24
C LEU A 45 0.25 2.84 -6.33
N ALA A 46 1.48 2.52 -5.97
CA ALA A 46 2.54 2.19 -6.91
C ALA A 46 2.23 0.91 -7.69
N ILE A 47 1.76 -0.16 -7.03
CA ILE A 47 1.45 -1.44 -7.71
C ILE A 47 0.18 -1.35 -8.60
N THR A 48 -0.69 -0.38 -8.31
CA THR A 48 -1.90 -0.13 -9.11
C THR A 48 -1.64 0.89 -10.23
N LYS A 49 -1.29 2.13 -9.90
CA LYS A 49 -1.06 3.20 -10.89
C LYS A 49 0.27 3.08 -11.65
N GLY A 50 1.28 2.46 -11.03
CA GLY A 50 2.61 2.20 -11.60
C GLY A 50 2.84 0.74 -12.01
N ALA A 51 1.80 -0.02 -12.34
CA ALA A 51 1.84 -1.45 -12.61
C ALA A 51 2.77 -1.87 -13.77
N ASP A 52 3.11 -0.97 -14.67
CA ASP A 52 4.07 -1.25 -15.75
C ASP A 52 5.53 -1.27 -15.25
N ILE A 53 5.79 -0.62 -14.12
CA ILE A 53 7.12 -0.50 -13.50
C ILE A 53 7.28 -1.50 -12.35
N PHE A 54 6.38 -1.44 -11.38
CA PHE A 54 6.48 -2.25 -10.16
C PHE A 54 5.89 -3.64 -10.40
N LYS A 55 6.74 -4.66 -10.25
CA LYS A 55 6.37 -6.08 -10.44
C LYS A 55 5.90 -6.74 -9.16
N MET A 56 6.21 -6.14 -8.01
CA MET A 56 5.82 -6.60 -6.69
C MET A 56 5.61 -5.42 -5.74
N ALA A 57 4.63 -5.53 -4.85
CA ALA A 57 4.50 -4.63 -3.71
C ALA A 57 4.19 -5.39 -2.42
N ILE A 58 4.78 -4.93 -1.32
CA ILE A 58 4.43 -5.34 0.04
C ILE A 58 3.86 -4.13 0.77
N ALA A 59 2.63 -4.21 1.21
CA ALA A 59 1.94 -3.17 1.96
C ALA A 59 1.64 -3.66 3.39
N VAL A 60 2.32 -3.07 4.36
CA VAL A 60 2.14 -3.40 5.78
C VAL A 60 1.27 -2.33 6.43
N ALA A 61 0.17 -2.75 7.05
CA ALA A 61 -0.79 -1.87 7.74
C ALA A 61 -1.13 -0.60 6.93
N PRO A 62 -1.49 -0.73 5.64
CA PRO A 62 -1.67 0.41 4.77
C PRO A 62 -2.96 1.19 5.08
N VAL A 63 -2.91 2.51 4.94
CA VAL A 63 -4.13 3.28 4.66
C VAL A 63 -4.56 2.92 3.23
N THR A 64 -5.85 2.68 3.00
CA THR A 64 -6.39 2.35 1.68
C THR A 64 -7.47 3.32 1.22
N ASN A 65 -8.07 4.03 2.16
CA ASN A 65 -8.89 5.20 1.92
C ASN A 65 -8.78 6.12 3.12
N TRP A 66 -8.54 7.38 2.89
CA TRP A 66 -8.37 8.38 3.95
C TRP A 66 -9.65 8.61 4.77
N ARG A 67 -10.82 8.17 4.31
CA ARG A 67 -12.07 8.14 5.10
C ARG A 67 -12.01 7.17 6.29
N TYR A 68 -11.07 6.22 6.28
CA TYR A 68 -10.88 5.21 7.33
C TYR A 68 -9.74 5.56 8.29
N TYR A 69 -9.21 6.78 8.20
CA TYR A 69 -8.18 7.27 9.11
C TYR A 69 -8.71 8.39 10.00
N ASP A 70 -7.99 8.69 11.10
CA ASP A 70 -8.45 9.72 12.04
C ASP A 70 -8.57 11.10 11.38
N ASN A 71 -9.53 11.89 11.86
CA ASN A 71 -9.86 13.18 11.27
C ASN A 71 -8.83 14.27 11.60
N ILE A 72 -8.18 14.22 12.78
CA ILE A 72 -7.22 15.26 13.17
C ILE A 72 -5.98 15.27 12.26
N TYR A 73 -5.56 14.09 11.78
CA TYR A 73 -4.53 13.98 10.76
C TYR A 73 -5.08 14.28 9.37
N THR A 74 -6.14 13.58 9.00
CA THR A 74 -6.65 13.57 7.62
C THR A 74 -7.20 14.92 7.19
N GLU A 75 -8.05 15.55 7.98
CA GLU A 75 -8.69 16.81 7.64
C GLU A 75 -7.70 17.99 7.57
N ARG A 76 -6.59 17.89 8.30
CA ARG A 76 -5.49 18.85 8.21
C ARG A 76 -4.93 18.97 6.78
N PHE A 77 -4.89 17.86 6.04
CA PHE A 77 -4.32 17.81 4.69
C PHE A 77 -5.39 17.77 3.60
N MET A 78 -6.55 17.19 3.90
CA MET A 78 -7.58 16.84 2.92
C MET A 78 -8.90 17.60 3.11
N ARG A 79 -9.08 18.35 4.22
CA ARG A 79 -10.37 18.83 4.71
C ARG A 79 -11.34 17.66 4.97
N THR A 80 -12.62 17.94 5.13
CA THR A 80 -13.63 16.90 5.31
C THR A 80 -13.92 16.18 3.99
N PRO A 81 -14.40 14.93 4.03
CA PRO A 81 -14.84 14.22 2.82
C PRO A 81 -15.91 14.96 2.03
N ALA A 82 -16.82 15.67 2.71
CA ALA A 82 -17.88 16.45 2.05
C ALA A 82 -17.34 17.66 1.26
N GLU A 83 -16.23 18.26 1.72
CA GLU A 83 -15.60 19.39 1.04
C GLU A 83 -14.66 18.97 -0.09
N ASN A 84 -14.16 17.72 -0.07
CA ASN A 84 -13.10 17.25 -0.96
C ASN A 84 -13.27 15.78 -1.39
N GLU A 85 -14.46 15.38 -1.77
CA GLU A 85 -14.76 14.00 -2.19
C GLU A 85 -13.78 13.50 -3.28
N ALA A 86 -13.55 14.31 -4.29
CA ALA A 86 -12.65 13.96 -5.40
C ALA A 86 -11.19 13.72 -4.96
N GLY A 87 -10.71 14.43 -3.94
CA GLY A 87 -9.36 14.22 -3.39
C GLY A 87 -9.25 12.89 -2.64
N TYR A 88 -10.29 12.52 -1.88
CA TYR A 88 -10.34 11.24 -1.17
C TYR A 88 -10.40 10.06 -2.15
N ASP A 89 -11.23 10.13 -3.18
CA ASP A 89 -11.45 9.02 -4.11
C ASP A 89 -10.38 8.93 -5.20
N GLY A 90 -9.89 10.06 -5.68
CA GLY A 90 -8.90 10.13 -6.76
C GLY A 90 -7.54 9.51 -6.44
N ASN A 91 -7.24 9.29 -5.15
CA ASN A 91 -6.00 8.70 -4.69
C ASN A 91 -6.18 7.54 -3.69
N SER A 92 -7.38 6.98 -3.59
CA SER A 92 -7.60 5.75 -2.84
C SER A 92 -7.17 4.54 -3.67
N PRO A 93 -6.19 3.71 -3.25
CA PRO A 93 -5.75 2.55 -4.01
C PRO A 93 -6.86 1.53 -4.25
N ILE A 94 -7.89 1.48 -3.41
CA ILE A 94 -9.10 0.64 -3.59
C ILE A 94 -9.75 0.90 -4.95
N ASN A 95 -9.75 2.15 -5.43
CA ASN A 95 -10.38 2.55 -6.67
C ASN A 95 -9.57 2.23 -7.94
N PHE A 96 -8.37 1.66 -7.78
CA PHE A 96 -7.45 1.37 -8.87
C PHE A 96 -6.98 -0.08 -8.90
N VAL A 97 -7.58 -0.97 -8.12
CA VAL A 97 -7.20 -2.38 -8.06
C VAL A 97 -7.30 -3.10 -9.40
N ASP A 98 -8.20 -2.68 -10.26
CA ASP A 98 -8.35 -3.17 -11.64
C ASP A 98 -7.06 -3.04 -12.47
N LYS A 99 -6.25 -2.01 -12.20
CA LYS A 99 -4.98 -1.73 -12.88
C LYS A 99 -3.81 -2.60 -12.39
N MET A 100 -3.94 -3.26 -11.26
CA MET A 100 -2.86 -4.08 -10.68
C MET A 100 -2.47 -5.23 -11.62
N LYS A 101 -1.17 -5.37 -11.89
CA LYS A 101 -0.61 -6.44 -12.75
C LYS A 101 0.41 -7.32 -12.03
N GLY A 102 1.11 -6.78 -11.04
CA GLY A 102 2.19 -7.45 -10.31
C GLY A 102 1.71 -8.29 -9.13
N LYS A 103 2.67 -8.75 -8.34
CA LYS A 103 2.44 -9.48 -7.08
C LYS A 103 2.16 -8.50 -5.97
N PHE A 104 1.14 -8.75 -5.17
CA PHE A 104 0.76 -7.88 -4.06
C PHE A 104 0.64 -8.69 -2.77
N PHE A 105 1.36 -8.25 -1.75
CA PHE A 105 1.31 -8.85 -0.42
C PHE A 105 0.81 -7.82 0.60
N LEU A 106 -0.36 -8.10 1.16
CA LEU A 106 -1.02 -7.28 2.17
C LEU A 106 -0.79 -7.89 3.56
N ILE A 107 -0.28 -7.10 4.49
CA ILE A 107 0.00 -7.55 5.86
C ILE A 107 -0.62 -6.56 6.84
N HIS A 108 -1.30 -7.07 7.90
CA HIS A 108 -1.90 -6.19 8.91
C HIS A 108 -1.95 -6.87 10.28
N GLY A 109 -1.93 -6.07 11.34
CA GLY A 109 -2.24 -6.51 12.69
C GLY A 109 -3.75 -6.40 12.97
N SER A 110 -4.39 -7.45 13.50
CA SER A 110 -5.84 -7.43 13.71
C SER A 110 -6.30 -6.47 14.83
N ALA A 111 -5.39 -6.09 15.72
CA ALA A 111 -5.64 -5.12 16.80
C ALA A 111 -4.94 -3.77 16.53
N ASP A 112 -4.80 -3.38 15.26
CA ASP A 112 -4.24 -2.10 14.88
C ASP A 112 -5.21 -0.97 15.26
N ASP A 113 -4.81 -0.16 16.23
CA ASP A 113 -5.57 0.96 16.80
C ASP A 113 -5.20 2.32 16.16
N ASN A 114 -4.27 2.32 15.21
CA ASN A 114 -3.85 3.49 14.44
C ASN A 114 -4.47 3.44 13.03
N VAL A 115 -3.98 2.55 12.18
CA VAL A 115 -4.61 2.27 10.88
C VAL A 115 -5.55 1.09 11.06
N HIS A 116 -6.81 1.35 11.27
CA HIS A 116 -7.79 0.31 11.56
C HIS A 116 -7.79 -0.79 10.49
N TYR A 117 -7.89 -2.02 10.94
CA TYR A 117 -7.91 -3.21 10.08
C TYR A 117 -8.95 -3.16 8.95
N GLN A 118 -10.00 -2.34 9.12
CA GLN A 118 -10.98 -2.02 8.07
C GLN A 118 -10.31 -1.62 6.74
N ASN A 119 -9.21 -0.86 6.78
CA ASN A 119 -8.47 -0.48 5.59
C ASN A 119 -8.08 -1.69 4.73
N SER A 120 -7.54 -2.73 5.36
CA SER A 120 -7.18 -3.97 4.66
C SER A 120 -8.40 -4.75 4.22
N MET A 121 -9.46 -4.82 5.02
CA MET A 121 -10.68 -5.54 4.65
C MET A 121 -11.35 -4.93 3.40
N GLU A 122 -11.39 -3.61 3.30
CA GLU A 122 -11.94 -2.93 2.12
C GLU A 122 -11.04 -3.11 0.88
N MET A 123 -9.72 -3.12 1.06
CA MET A 123 -8.78 -3.43 -0.03
C MET A 123 -8.97 -4.87 -0.53
N ILE A 124 -9.07 -5.84 0.38
CA ILE A 124 -9.33 -7.25 0.06
C ILE A 124 -10.63 -7.38 -0.73
N ASN A 125 -11.70 -6.73 -0.25
CA ASN A 125 -13.01 -6.77 -0.90
C ASN A 125 -12.94 -6.21 -2.33
N ALA A 126 -12.23 -5.10 -2.54
CA ALA A 126 -12.04 -4.52 -3.86
C ALA A 126 -11.22 -5.45 -4.79
N LEU A 127 -10.13 -6.04 -4.29
CA LEU A 127 -9.29 -6.98 -5.05
C LEU A 127 -10.10 -8.22 -5.48
N VAL A 128 -10.89 -8.79 -4.57
CA VAL A 128 -11.75 -9.94 -4.86
C VAL A 128 -12.80 -9.59 -5.92
N LYS A 129 -13.47 -8.45 -5.79
CA LYS A 129 -14.45 -7.98 -6.78
C LYS A 129 -13.82 -7.76 -8.16
N ALA A 130 -12.58 -7.31 -8.22
CA ALA A 130 -11.82 -7.12 -9.46
C ALA A 130 -11.14 -8.42 -9.96
N ASN A 131 -11.37 -9.56 -9.30
CA ASN A 131 -10.74 -10.85 -9.59
C ASN A 131 -9.19 -10.78 -9.65
N LYS A 132 -8.60 -9.98 -8.74
CA LYS A 132 -7.13 -9.87 -8.59
C LYS A 132 -6.63 -10.84 -7.55
N GLN A 133 -5.57 -11.57 -7.87
CA GLN A 133 -4.90 -12.47 -6.94
C GLN A 133 -3.87 -11.70 -6.12
N PHE A 134 -3.80 -11.99 -4.83
CA PHE A 134 -2.89 -11.35 -3.89
C PHE A 134 -2.57 -12.30 -2.73
N ASP A 135 -1.52 -12.02 -2.02
CA ASP A 135 -1.14 -12.71 -0.81
C ASP A 135 -1.53 -11.87 0.42
N LEU A 136 -1.91 -12.55 1.50
CA LEU A 136 -2.39 -11.92 2.72
C LEU A 136 -1.79 -12.60 3.95
N PHE A 137 -1.34 -11.81 4.94
CA PHE A 137 -1.03 -12.32 6.26
C PHE A 137 -1.54 -11.39 7.35
N ILE A 138 -2.29 -11.96 8.30
CA ILE A 138 -2.82 -11.24 9.44
C ILE A 138 -2.11 -11.69 10.71
N TYR A 139 -1.61 -10.72 11.46
CA TYR A 139 -1.03 -10.94 12.79
C TYR A 139 -2.12 -10.77 13.84
N PRO A 140 -2.63 -11.87 14.43
CA PRO A 140 -3.64 -11.80 15.48
C PRO A 140 -3.14 -11.00 16.68
N ASP A 141 -4.01 -10.13 17.19
CA ASP A 141 -3.78 -9.33 18.41
C ASP A 141 -2.52 -8.44 18.36
N ARG A 142 -2.03 -8.12 17.17
CA ARG A 142 -0.91 -7.17 16.99
C ARG A 142 -1.44 -5.81 16.57
N ASN A 143 -0.84 -4.78 17.19
CA ASN A 143 -1.11 -3.37 16.89
C ASN A 143 -0.38 -2.90 15.63
N HIS A 144 -0.39 -1.58 15.37
CA HIS A 144 0.24 -0.95 14.22
C HIS A 144 1.73 -1.27 14.05
N GLY A 145 2.44 -1.47 15.14
CA GLY A 145 3.87 -1.79 15.11
C GLY A 145 4.21 -3.25 14.85
N ILE A 146 3.23 -4.16 14.89
CA ILE A 146 3.39 -5.61 14.68
C ILE A 146 4.63 -6.15 15.42
N TYR A 147 4.64 -6.03 16.75
CA TYR A 147 5.77 -6.42 17.58
C TYR A 147 5.36 -7.37 18.72
N GLY A 148 6.35 -7.86 19.46
CA GLY A 148 6.21 -8.75 20.61
C GLY A 148 6.71 -10.17 20.31
N GLY A 149 7.55 -10.71 21.20
CA GLY A 149 8.20 -12.00 21.01
C GLY A 149 8.94 -12.10 19.68
N ASN A 150 8.69 -13.16 18.94
CA ASN A 150 9.31 -13.43 17.64
C ASN A 150 8.57 -12.76 16.46
N THR A 151 7.52 -11.96 16.71
CA THR A 151 6.62 -11.45 15.67
C THR A 151 7.36 -10.70 14.57
N ARG A 152 8.27 -9.78 14.91
CA ARG A 152 9.02 -9.01 13.90
C ARG A 152 10.01 -9.87 13.11
N ASN A 153 10.66 -10.81 13.76
CA ASN A 153 11.54 -11.74 13.06
C ASN A 153 10.75 -12.55 12.02
N HIS A 154 9.60 -13.10 12.43
CA HIS A 154 8.69 -13.80 11.52
C HIS A 154 8.24 -12.90 10.37
N LEU A 155 7.82 -11.66 10.67
CA LEU A 155 7.36 -10.69 9.65
C LEU A 155 8.44 -10.41 8.61
N PHE A 156 9.64 -10.03 9.05
CA PHE A 156 10.70 -9.68 8.10
C PHE A 156 11.22 -10.89 7.33
N THR A 157 11.33 -12.07 7.97
CA THR A 157 11.67 -13.32 7.26
C THR A 157 10.66 -13.59 6.14
N MET A 158 9.37 -13.54 6.45
CA MET A 158 8.30 -13.75 5.48
C MET A 158 8.34 -12.72 4.33
N MET A 159 8.61 -11.45 4.64
CA MET A 159 8.75 -10.40 3.63
C MET A 159 9.97 -10.64 2.73
N PHE A 160 11.12 -11.03 3.29
CA PHE A 160 12.31 -11.38 2.52
C PHE A 160 12.08 -12.58 1.60
N ASP A 161 11.48 -13.64 2.13
CA ASP A 161 11.11 -14.82 1.33
C ASP A 161 10.17 -14.46 0.18
N TYR A 162 9.23 -13.54 0.44
CA TYR A 162 8.32 -13.04 -0.59
C TYR A 162 9.05 -12.28 -1.69
N VAL A 163 10.00 -11.42 -1.33
CA VAL A 163 10.85 -10.70 -2.29
C VAL A 163 11.65 -11.68 -3.14
N LEU A 164 12.38 -12.62 -2.51
CA LEU A 164 13.21 -13.60 -3.21
C LEU A 164 12.43 -14.50 -4.17
N LYS A 165 11.16 -14.78 -3.84
CA LYS A 165 10.28 -15.62 -4.66
C LYS A 165 9.66 -14.87 -5.83
N ASN A 166 9.42 -13.57 -5.72
CA ASN A 166 8.58 -12.82 -6.66
C ASN A 166 9.32 -11.71 -7.41
N LEU A 167 10.56 -11.45 -7.06
CA LEU A 167 11.53 -10.62 -7.80
C LEU A 167 12.78 -11.43 -8.12
#